data_bf30636f80ef68989ebdca7e989fb547
#
_entry.id   bf30636f80ef68989ebdca7e989fb547
#
_cell.length_a   1.000
_cell.length_b   1.000
_cell.length_c   1.000
_cell.angle_alpha   90.00
_cell.angle_beta   90.00
_cell.angle_gamma   90.00
#
_symmetry.space_group_name_H-M   'P 1'
#
loop_
_entity.id
_entity.type
_entity.pdbx_description
1 polymer ?
#
loop_
_entity_poly.entity_id
_entity_poly.type
_entity_poly.pdbx_seq_one_letter_code
_entity_poly.pdbx_strand_id
1 'polypeptide(L)'
;MAKEVKKSKSKSKSEIVVHNEFNEVSMRQWTAKEMDLFIAIVSKVMNKKQDVVTLDTEELRTIISEKKNLDRWKETVVSVVNKIGELKYHSYTDKAYSLVFPFSKFDVFFDEKKIEIKVSEHFEKIVNVILKNGEFTFYELEEFVQIKSTYAKTMYRHLKQWRTTGKAEFPIERFREMLDVPESYTSGEVTRRVVFQIIKELSPFFEGLKYEVIKGSGRGTPIKSYVFKFKKQSGLPYQTENVINTTASPKPKKTSKKTNVPKWSNPEYK
;
A
#
# COMPACT_ATOMS: atom_id res chain seq x y z
N MET A 1 48.52 4.55 -16.91
CA MET A 1 47.29 5.33 -16.98
C MET A 1 46.13 4.47 -16.45
N ALA A 2 45.78 4.63 -15.20
CA ALA A 2 44.70 3.90 -14.57
C ALA A 2 43.37 4.59 -14.90
N LYS A 3 42.41 3.86 -15.49
CA LYS A 3 41.06 4.34 -15.74
C LYS A 3 40.28 4.30 -14.43
N GLU A 4 39.97 5.50 -13.88
CA GLU A 4 38.99 5.65 -12.81
C GLU A 4 37.61 5.16 -13.28
N VAL A 5 37.13 4.09 -12.67
CA VAL A 5 35.75 3.64 -12.81
C VAL A 5 34.91 4.57 -11.95
N LYS A 6 34.21 5.50 -12.57
CA LYS A 6 33.16 6.30 -11.92
C LYS A 6 32.08 5.37 -11.41
N LYS A 7 32.07 5.08 -10.10
CA LYS A 7 30.91 4.50 -9.40
C LYS A 7 29.75 5.48 -9.53
N SER A 8 28.77 5.16 -10.35
CA SER A 8 27.48 5.82 -10.33
C SER A 8 26.88 5.62 -8.94
N LYS A 9 26.67 6.72 -8.19
CA LYS A 9 25.86 6.70 -6.97
C LYS A 9 24.46 6.32 -7.39
N SER A 10 24.08 5.05 -7.17
CA SER A 10 22.68 4.66 -7.23
C SER A 10 21.96 5.46 -6.16
N LYS A 11 21.00 6.31 -6.55
CA LYS A 11 20.03 6.88 -5.59
C LYS A 11 19.39 5.69 -4.90
N SER A 12 19.51 5.61 -3.58
CA SER A 12 18.77 4.60 -2.82
C SER A 12 17.30 4.84 -3.06
N LYS A 13 16.64 3.91 -3.73
CA LYS A 13 15.19 3.92 -3.89
C LYS A 13 14.56 3.85 -2.51
N SER A 14 13.54 4.66 -2.26
CA SER A 14 12.80 4.62 -0.98
C SER A 14 11.86 3.42 -0.98
N GLU A 15 12.38 2.30 -0.50
CA GLU A 15 11.63 1.05 -0.40
C GLU A 15 10.68 1.08 0.81
N ILE A 16 9.44 0.67 0.57
CA ILE A 16 8.42 0.54 1.60
C ILE A 16 8.14 -0.95 1.80
N VAL A 17 8.31 -1.42 3.03
CA VAL A 17 8.02 -2.80 3.42
C VAL A 17 7.03 -2.78 4.56
N VAL A 18 5.83 -3.29 4.33
CA VAL A 18 4.72 -3.28 5.29
C VAL A 18 4.07 -4.65 5.36
N HIS A 19 3.41 -4.95 6.46
CA HIS A 19 2.58 -6.14 6.57
C HIS A 19 1.43 -6.11 5.54
N ASN A 20 1.02 -7.27 5.04
CA ASN A 20 -0.05 -7.35 4.06
C ASN A 20 -1.36 -6.69 4.53
N GLU A 21 -1.63 -6.69 5.83
CA GLU A 21 -2.77 -5.99 6.44
C GLU A 21 -2.77 -4.48 6.17
N PHE A 22 -1.61 -3.86 5.92
CA PHE A 22 -1.55 -2.46 5.52
C PHE A 22 -2.27 -2.19 4.19
N ASN A 23 -2.33 -3.17 3.28
CA ASN A 23 -3.05 -3.03 2.03
C ASN A 23 -4.56 -2.95 2.23
N GLU A 24 -5.06 -3.51 3.35
CA GLU A 24 -6.47 -3.46 3.74
C GLU A 24 -6.89 -2.11 4.35
N VAL A 25 -5.93 -1.21 4.67
CA VAL A 25 -6.24 0.15 5.10
C VAL A 25 -7.01 0.86 3.99
N SER A 26 -8.30 1.12 4.25
CA SER A 26 -9.18 1.78 3.30
C SER A 26 -8.78 3.23 3.11
N MET A 27 -8.53 3.61 1.86
CA MET A 27 -8.28 5.00 1.48
C MET A 27 -9.43 5.52 0.59
N ARG A 28 -10.67 5.18 0.96
CA ARG A 28 -11.86 5.68 0.26
C ARG A 28 -11.93 7.19 0.36
N GLN A 29 -12.40 7.83 -0.71
CA GLN A 29 -12.52 9.29 -0.80
C GLN A 29 -11.19 10.06 -0.62
N TRP A 30 -10.06 9.37 -0.66
CA TRP A 30 -8.76 10.02 -0.70
C TRP A 30 -8.42 10.44 -2.12
N THR A 31 -7.85 11.62 -2.27
CA THR A 31 -7.25 12.04 -3.53
C THR A 31 -5.90 11.35 -3.74
N ALA A 32 -5.42 11.31 -4.98
CA ALA A 32 -4.12 10.72 -5.28
C ALA A 32 -2.98 11.41 -4.53
N LYS A 33 -3.06 12.74 -4.31
CA LYS A 33 -2.06 13.51 -3.55
C LYS A 33 -2.08 13.22 -2.06
N GLU A 34 -3.25 13.02 -1.49
CA GLU A 34 -3.39 12.61 -0.09
C GLU A 34 -2.81 11.21 0.12
N MET A 35 -3.06 10.28 -0.82
CA MET A 35 -2.45 8.95 -0.79
C MET A 35 -0.93 9.04 -0.90
N ASP A 36 -0.39 9.91 -1.78
CA ASP A 36 1.04 10.14 -1.91
C ASP A 36 1.65 10.61 -0.59
N LEU A 37 1.02 11.61 0.03
CA LEU A 37 1.51 12.17 1.30
C LEU A 37 1.48 11.13 2.42
N PHE A 38 0.39 10.40 2.55
CA PHE A 38 0.26 9.35 3.57
C PHE A 38 1.33 8.25 3.40
N ILE A 39 1.52 7.75 2.19
CA ILE A 39 2.53 6.72 1.91
C ILE A 39 3.96 7.27 2.10
N ALA A 40 4.21 8.54 1.75
CA ALA A 40 5.48 9.19 2.04
C ALA A 40 5.74 9.29 3.56
N ILE A 41 4.73 9.63 4.36
CA ILE A 41 4.80 9.64 5.83
C ILE A 41 5.12 8.22 6.34
N VAL A 42 4.38 7.21 5.89
CA VAL A 42 4.61 5.82 6.29
C VAL A 42 6.05 5.40 5.98
N SER A 43 6.59 5.76 4.81
CA SER A 43 7.97 5.44 4.44
C SER A 43 9.01 6.04 5.39
N LYS A 44 8.70 7.16 6.04
CA LYS A 44 9.60 7.86 6.97
C LYS A 44 9.49 7.35 8.41
N VAL A 45 8.32 6.86 8.81
CA VAL A 45 8.10 6.31 10.16
C VAL A 45 8.40 4.82 10.26
N MET A 46 8.51 4.12 9.12
CA MET A 46 8.95 2.73 9.07
C MET A 46 10.31 2.56 9.76
N ASN A 47 10.47 1.43 10.44
CA ASN A 47 11.70 1.08 11.17
C ASN A 47 12.08 2.08 12.28
N LYS A 48 11.19 3.04 12.59
CA LYS A 48 11.29 3.87 13.79
C LYS A 48 10.48 3.22 14.89
N LYS A 49 11.08 3.10 16.07
CA LYS A 49 10.40 2.61 17.26
C LYS A 49 9.32 3.62 17.69
N GLN A 50 8.68 3.38 18.82
CA GLN A 50 7.62 4.26 19.38
C GLN A 50 8.09 5.67 19.77
N ASP A 51 9.24 6.13 19.28
CA ASP A 51 9.72 7.48 19.47
C ASP A 51 8.96 8.48 18.60
N VAL A 52 8.93 9.73 19.01
CA VAL A 52 8.40 10.80 18.18
C VAL A 52 9.36 11.02 17.01
N VAL A 53 8.83 10.88 15.80
CA VAL A 53 9.58 11.13 14.56
C VAL A 53 9.24 12.53 14.06
N THR A 54 10.25 13.35 13.88
CA THR A 54 10.11 14.68 13.25
C THR A 54 10.40 14.58 11.76
N LEU A 55 9.47 15.03 10.94
CA LEU A 55 9.54 15.03 9.48
C LEU A 55 9.63 16.48 8.99
N ASP A 56 10.52 16.73 8.02
CA ASP A 56 10.61 17.99 7.31
C ASP A 56 9.50 18.07 6.23
N THR A 57 8.69 19.12 6.29
CA THR A 57 7.59 19.32 5.32
C THR A 57 8.10 19.65 3.91
N GLU A 58 9.28 20.28 3.76
CA GLU A 58 9.86 20.55 2.43
C GLU A 58 10.32 19.25 1.74
N GLU A 59 10.83 18.30 2.52
CA GLU A 59 11.17 16.98 2.01
C GLU A 59 9.90 16.27 1.51
N LEU A 60 8.83 16.24 2.30
CA LEU A 60 7.54 15.62 1.92
C LEU A 60 6.94 16.29 0.69
N ARG A 61 6.93 17.63 0.63
CA ARG A 61 6.48 18.40 -0.55
C ARG A 61 7.27 18.05 -1.81
N THR A 62 8.57 17.80 -1.64
CA THR A 62 9.43 17.37 -2.75
C THR A 62 9.04 15.99 -3.26
N ILE A 63 8.82 15.05 -2.36
CA ILE A 63 8.43 13.66 -2.69
C ILE A 63 7.11 13.65 -3.49
N ILE A 64 6.09 14.36 -3.01
CA ILE A 64 4.77 14.37 -3.65
C ILE A 64 4.63 15.40 -4.78
N SER A 65 5.73 16.08 -5.15
CA SER A 65 5.75 17.11 -6.22
C SER A 65 4.76 18.26 -6.02
N GLU A 66 4.60 18.75 -4.76
CA GLU A 66 3.73 19.89 -4.40
C GLU A 66 4.55 21.13 -3.97
N LYS A 67 5.58 21.48 -4.75
CA LYS A 67 6.52 22.56 -4.37
C LYS A 67 5.96 23.99 -4.55
N LYS A 68 5.03 24.19 -5.47
CA LYS A 68 4.70 25.53 -5.97
C LYS A 68 3.58 26.24 -5.20
N ASN A 69 2.66 25.52 -4.59
CA ASN A 69 1.48 26.09 -3.92
C ASN A 69 1.47 25.72 -2.43
N LEU A 70 1.75 26.71 -1.57
CA LEU A 70 1.82 26.52 -0.13
C LEU A 70 0.44 26.32 0.49
N ASP A 71 -0.58 27.03 0.00
CA ASP A 71 -1.94 26.93 0.56
C ASP A 71 -2.51 25.54 0.25
N ARG A 72 -2.38 25.11 -1.00
CA ARG A 72 -2.78 23.75 -1.38
C ARG A 72 -2.05 22.66 -0.60
N TRP A 73 -0.75 22.88 -0.30
CA TRP A 73 -0.01 21.98 0.57
C TRP A 73 -0.63 21.92 1.97
N LYS A 74 -0.92 23.08 2.59
CA LYS A 74 -1.55 23.15 3.91
C LYS A 74 -2.91 22.43 3.92
N GLU A 75 -3.75 22.68 2.93
CA GLU A 75 -5.03 22.01 2.75
C GLU A 75 -4.87 20.49 2.64
N THR A 76 -3.90 20.04 1.83
CA THR A 76 -3.61 18.61 1.67
C THR A 76 -3.18 17.98 2.98
N VAL A 77 -2.28 18.63 3.74
CA VAL A 77 -1.82 18.12 5.04
C VAL A 77 -2.98 18.03 6.02
N VAL A 78 -3.79 19.09 6.17
CA VAL A 78 -4.94 19.09 7.08
C VAL A 78 -5.94 18.00 6.70
N SER A 79 -6.23 17.85 5.41
CA SER A 79 -7.11 16.79 4.93
C SER A 79 -6.57 15.39 5.25
N VAL A 80 -5.28 15.16 5.03
CA VAL A 80 -4.63 13.88 5.36
C VAL A 80 -4.67 13.60 6.85
N VAL A 81 -4.39 14.59 7.71
CA VAL A 81 -4.45 14.42 9.18
C VAL A 81 -5.85 14.02 9.62
N ASN A 82 -6.89 14.72 9.12
CA ASN A 82 -8.29 14.40 9.44
C ASN A 82 -8.63 12.95 8.99
N LYS A 83 -8.29 12.59 7.77
CA LYS A 83 -8.53 11.25 7.23
C LYS A 83 -7.75 10.15 7.97
N ILE A 84 -6.52 10.44 8.40
CA ILE A 84 -5.75 9.54 9.28
C ILE A 84 -6.46 9.36 10.63
N GLY A 85 -7.05 10.42 11.19
CA GLY A 85 -7.83 10.34 12.43
C GLY A 85 -9.08 9.44 12.31
N GLU A 86 -9.60 9.27 11.10
CA GLU A 86 -10.72 8.37 10.80
C GLU A 86 -10.28 6.92 10.52
N LEU A 87 -8.98 6.70 10.23
CA LEU A 87 -8.48 5.35 9.98
C LEU A 87 -8.55 4.52 11.26
N LYS A 88 -9.26 3.41 11.17
CA LYS A 88 -9.47 2.47 12.26
C LYS A 88 -9.15 1.07 11.78
N TYR A 89 -8.39 0.36 12.58
CA TYR A 89 -8.14 -1.05 12.37
C TYR A 89 -8.88 -1.86 13.45
N HIS A 90 -9.68 -2.81 13.02
CA HIS A 90 -10.46 -3.66 13.89
C HIS A 90 -9.80 -5.04 14.00
N SER A 91 -9.43 -5.45 15.20
CA SER A 91 -8.91 -6.78 15.46
C SER A 91 -9.88 -7.57 16.32
N TYR A 92 -10.24 -8.76 15.86
CA TYR A 92 -11.14 -9.68 16.54
C TYR A 92 -10.39 -10.97 16.89
N THR A 93 -10.50 -11.35 18.14
CA THR A 93 -10.12 -12.68 18.61
C THR A 93 -11.31 -13.32 19.32
N ASP A 94 -11.26 -14.62 19.61
CA ASP A 94 -12.32 -15.30 20.37
C ASP A 94 -12.53 -14.70 21.78
N LYS A 95 -11.60 -13.88 22.26
CA LYS A 95 -11.61 -13.31 23.62
C LYS A 95 -11.64 -11.78 23.66
N ALA A 96 -11.38 -11.09 22.55
CA ALA A 96 -11.25 -9.64 22.56
C ALA A 96 -11.61 -9.02 21.21
N TYR A 97 -12.21 -7.84 21.29
CA TYR A 97 -12.36 -6.89 20.19
C TYR A 97 -11.47 -5.68 20.50
N SER A 98 -10.65 -5.29 19.54
CA SER A 98 -9.76 -4.15 19.68
C SER A 98 -9.95 -3.18 18.52
N LEU A 99 -10.02 -1.89 18.86
CA LEU A 99 -10.00 -0.80 17.92
C LEU A 99 -8.65 -0.09 18.02
N VAL A 100 -7.94 -0.02 16.92
CA VAL A 100 -6.58 0.51 16.86
C VAL A 100 -6.51 1.70 15.91
N PHE A 101 -5.84 2.75 16.36
CA PHE A 101 -5.53 3.93 15.55
C PHE A 101 -4.07 3.87 15.07
N PRO A 102 -3.76 4.32 13.84
CA PRO A 102 -2.40 4.26 13.31
C PRO A 102 -1.39 5.07 14.12
N PHE A 103 -1.78 6.25 14.57
CA PHE A 103 -0.89 7.19 15.25
C PHE A 103 -1.46 7.56 16.61
N SER A 104 -0.59 7.66 17.62
CA SER A 104 -0.92 8.16 18.95
C SER A 104 -0.66 9.66 19.10
N LYS A 105 0.15 10.24 18.18
CA LYS A 105 0.42 11.68 18.07
C LYS A 105 0.60 12.04 16.61
N PHE A 106 0.03 13.18 16.19
CA PHE A 106 0.25 13.75 14.86
C PHE A 106 0.09 15.28 14.94
N ASP A 107 1.18 16.00 15.08
CA ASP A 107 1.22 17.45 15.19
C ASP A 107 1.86 18.07 13.94
N VAL A 108 1.25 19.13 13.43
CA VAL A 108 1.73 19.88 12.27
C VAL A 108 2.09 21.30 12.68
N PHE A 109 3.36 21.68 12.50
CA PHE A 109 3.89 23.00 12.80
C PHE A 109 4.24 23.70 11.48
N PHE A 110 3.28 24.45 10.94
CA PHE A 110 3.47 25.09 9.62
C PHE A 110 4.60 26.11 9.59
N ASP A 111 4.75 26.90 10.66
CA ASP A 111 5.78 27.94 10.77
C ASP A 111 7.18 27.32 10.92
N GLU A 112 7.28 26.21 11.64
CA GLU A 112 8.53 25.47 11.84
C GLU A 112 8.82 24.47 10.71
N LYS A 113 7.91 24.35 9.72
CA LYS A 113 8.01 23.43 8.59
C LYS A 113 8.26 21.97 8.99
N LYS A 114 7.67 21.54 10.10
CA LYS A 114 7.82 20.18 10.62
C LYS A 114 6.50 19.52 10.94
N ILE A 115 6.51 18.19 10.92
CA ILE A 115 5.45 17.33 11.40
C ILE A 115 6.05 16.40 12.45
N GLU A 116 5.43 16.31 13.63
CA GLU A 116 5.80 15.36 14.66
C GLU A 116 4.79 14.24 14.74
N ILE A 117 5.27 13.01 14.61
CA ILE A 117 4.43 11.82 14.53
C ILE A 117 4.93 10.79 15.54
N LYS A 118 3.98 10.17 16.25
CA LYS A 118 4.23 8.96 17.05
C LYS A 118 3.30 7.85 16.57
N VAL A 119 3.89 6.76 16.12
CA VAL A 119 3.16 5.55 15.68
C VAL A 119 2.57 4.86 16.91
N SER A 120 1.34 4.34 16.82
CA SER A 120 0.79 3.51 17.88
C SER A 120 1.51 2.16 17.95
N GLU A 121 1.54 1.55 19.15
CA GLU A 121 2.20 0.24 19.35
C GLU A 121 1.71 -0.85 18.38
N HIS A 122 0.43 -0.84 18.09
CA HIS A 122 -0.17 -1.84 17.21
C HIS A 122 0.15 -1.57 15.74
N PHE A 123 0.08 -0.32 15.32
CA PHE A 123 0.41 0.05 13.94
C PHE A 123 1.91 -0.08 13.67
N GLU A 124 2.76 0.07 14.69
CA GLU A 124 4.18 -0.24 14.62
C GLU A 124 4.42 -1.67 14.11
N LYS A 125 3.62 -2.64 14.59
CA LYS A 125 3.72 -4.05 14.16
C LYS A 125 3.32 -4.24 12.69
N ILE A 126 2.47 -3.38 12.15
CA ILE A 126 2.03 -3.40 10.75
C ILE A 126 3.06 -2.75 9.83
N VAL A 127 3.69 -1.66 10.26
CA VAL A 127 4.67 -0.93 9.44
C VAL A 127 6.12 -1.36 9.68
N ASN A 128 6.42 -2.02 10.80
CA ASN A 128 7.74 -2.54 11.13
C ASN A 128 7.75 -4.07 11.05
N VAL A 129 7.55 -4.59 9.85
CA VAL A 129 7.43 -6.02 9.63
C VAL A 129 8.71 -6.76 10.02
N ILE A 130 8.57 -7.69 10.95
CA ILE A 130 9.57 -8.72 11.16
C ILE A 130 9.34 -9.79 10.10
N LEU A 131 10.22 -9.92 9.13
CA LEU A 131 10.13 -10.76 7.93
C LEU A 131 10.03 -12.27 8.16
N LYS A 132 9.59 -12.69 9.36
CA LYS A 132 9.61 -14.11 9.74
C LYS A 132 8.60 -14.99 9.02
N ASN A 133 7.49 -14.42 8.52
CA ASN A 133 6.36 -15.24 8.04
C ASN A 133 6.02 -15.05 6.54
N GLY A 134 6.73 -14.19 5.80
CA GLY A 134 6.42 -13.94 4.39
C GLY A 134 5.13 -13.13 4.13
N GLU A 135 4.51 -12.59 5.17
CA GLU A 135 3.25 -11.84 5.09
C GLU A 135 3.51 -10.33 4.94
N PHE A 136 4.32 -9.97 3.94
CA PHE A 136 4.65 -8.57 3.69
C PHE A 136 4.49 -8.20 2.22
N THR A 137 4.18 -6.93 2.02
CA THR A 137 4.19 -6.27 0.71
C THR A 137 5.37 -5.31 0.64
N PHE A 138 6.03 -5.34 -0.50
CA PHE A 138 7.12 -4.43 -0.82
C PHE A 138 6.79 -3.62 -2.06
N TYR A 139 7.04 -2.32 -2.02
CA TYR A 139 6.93 -1.44 -3.18
C TYR A 139 7.83 -0.20 -3.04
N GLU A 140 8.03 0.50 -4.15
CA GLU A 140 8.88 1.66 -4.23
C GLU A 140 8.03 2.94 -4.19
N LEU A 141 8.38 3.88 -3.31
CA LEU A 141 7.68 5.16 -3.18
C LEU A 141 7.71 5.94 -4.49
N GLU A 142 8.85 5.91 -5.20
CA GLU A 142 9.01 6.58 -6.48
C GLU A 142 8.06 6.06 -7.57
N GLU A 143 7.77 4.75 -7.58
CA GLU A 143 6.75 4.18 -8.47
C GLU A 143 5.35 4.66 -8.06
N PHE A 144 5.06 4.58 -6.75
CA PHE A 144 3.74 4.92 -6.22
C PHE A 144 3.33 6.36 -6.53
N VAL A 145 4.21 7.34 -6.35
CA VAL A 145 3.89 8.76 -6.59
C VAL A 145 3.74 9.12 -8.07
N GLN A 146 4.22 8.29 -8.99
CA GLN A 146 4.01 8.47 -10.44
C GLN A 146 2.60 8.11 -10.88
N ILE A 147 1.91 7.23 -10.14
CA ILE A 147 0.55 6.81 -10.43
C ILE A 147 -0.40 7.98 -10.11
N LYS A 148 -1.33 8.28 -11.01
CA LYS A 148 -2.23 9.44 -10.87
C LYS A 148 -3.64 9.06 -10.42
N SER A 149 -4.12 7.90 -10.83
CA SER A 149 -5.45 7.40 -10.49
C SER A 149 -5.47 6.76 -9.11
N THR A 150 -6.44 7.10 -8.30
CA THR A 150 -6.67 6.45 -6.99
C THR A 150 -6.96 4.96 -7.15
N TYR A 151 -7.69 4.56 -8.19
CA TYR A 151 -7.92 3.15 -8.55
C TYR A 151 -6.60 2.42 -8.80
N ALA A 152 -5.72 3.04 -9.59
CA ALA A 152 -4.43 2.45 -9.91
C ALA A 152 -3.50 2.41 -8.70
N LYS A 153 -3.49 3.44 -7.82
CA LYS A 153 -2.72 3.44 -6.57
C LYS A 153 -3.15 2.33 -5.63
N THR A 154 -4.44 2.16 -5.42
CA THR A 154 -4.97 1.08 -4.59
C THR A 154 -4.61 -0.28 -5.19
N MET A 155 -4.87 -0.47 -6.49
CA MET A 155 -4.54 -1.73 -7.15
C MET A 155 -3.04 -2.02 -7.17
N TYR A 156 -2.17 -1.01 -7.29
CA TYR A 156 -0.72 -1.18 -7.22
C TYR A 156 -0.29 -1.85 -5.90
N ARG A 157 -0.79 -1.37 -4.76
CA ARG A 157 -0.52 -1.96 -3.44
C ARG A 157 -0.93 -3.44 -3.39
N HIS A 158 -2.14 -3.74 -3.85
CA HIS A 158 -2.64 -5.11 -3.87
C HIS A 158 -1.88 -6.01 -4.85
N LEU A 159 -1.53 -5.54 -6.06
CA LEU A 159 -0.75 -6.36 -7.01
C LEU A 159 0.69 -6.61 -6.53
N LYS A 160 1.31 -5.65 -5.83
CA LYS A 160 2.64 -5.85 -5.21
C LYS A 160 2.63 -6.95 -4.14
N GLN A 161 1.52 -7.18 -3.45
CA GLN A 161 1.36 -8.32 -2.54
C GLN A 161 1.50 -9.68 -3.28
N TRP A 162 1.02 -9.74 -4.52
CA TRP A 162 1.03 -10.95 -5.36
C TRP A 162 2.21 -10.99 -6.35
N ARG A 163 3.22 -10.14 -6.17
CA ARG A 163 4.33 -9.99 -7.10
C ARG A 163 5.09 -11.29 -7.39
N THR A 164 5.23 -12.16 -6.39
CA THR A 164 5.95 -13.44 -6.53
C THR A 164 5.14 -14.53 -7.23
N THR A 165 3.82 -14.43 -7.19
CA THR A 165 2.91 -15.36 -7.88
C THR A 165 2.62 -14.92 -9.31
N GLY A 166 2.64 -13.59 -9.57
CA GLY A 166 2.30 -13.00 -10.86
C GLY A 166 0.83 -13.11 -11.24
N LYS A 167 -0.03 -13.42 -10.27
CA LYS A 167 -1.48 -13.56 -10.46
C LYS A 167 -2.23 -13.13 -9.21
N ALA A 168 -3.26 -12.30 -9.39
CA ALA A 168 -4.20 -11.92 -8.34
C ALA A 168 -5.63 -11.97 -8.89
N GLU A 169 -6.57 -12.50 -8.10
CA GLU A 169 -7.99 -12.58 -8.42
C GLU A 169 -8.79 -11.80 -7.39
N PHE A 170 -9.71 -10.97 -7.87
CA PHE A 170 -10.58 -10.14 -7.04
C PHE A 170 -12.05 -10.41 -7.42
N PRO A 171 -12.85 -10.98 -6.51
CA PRO A 171 -14.30 -11.06 -6.66
C PRO A 171 -14.88 -9.67 -6.92
N ILE A 172 -15.95 -9.57 -7.72
CA ILE A 172 -16.46 -8.28 -8.20
C ILE A 172 -16.90 -7.35 -7.05
N GLU A 173 -17.51 -7.89 -6.02
CA GLU A 173 -17.96 -7.15 -4.85
C GLU A 173 -16.75 -6.56 -4.13
N ARG A 174 -15.73 -7.40 -3.85
CA ARG A 174 -14.48 -6.96 -3.23
C ARG A 174 -13.72 -5.94 -4.08
N PHE A 175 -13.70 -6.15 -5.41
CA PHE A 175 -13.06 -5.22 -6.35
C PHE A 175 -13.70 -3.83 -6.30
N ARG A 176 -15.04 -3.78 -6.29
CA ARG A 176 -15.78 -2.52 -6.20
C ARG A 176 -15.57 -1.83 -4.86
N GLU A 177 -15.67 -2.58 -3.77
CA GLU A 177 -15.47 -2.07 -2.42
C GLU A 177 -14.06 -1.51 -2.22
N MET A 178 -13.04 -2.29 -2.54
CA MET A 178 -11.63 -1.94 -2.36
C MET A 178 -11.23 -0.69 -3.15
N LEU A 179 -11.79 -0.52 -4.34
CA LEU A 179 -11.48 0.60 -5.23
C LEU A 179 -12.44 1.79 -5.07
N ASP A 180 -13.44 1.71 -4.19
CA ASP A 180 -14.48 2.73 -4.03
C ASP A 180 -15.17 3.05 -5.38
N VAL A 181 -15.54 2.00 -6.12
CA VAL A 181 -16.20 2.14 -7.42
C VAL A 181 -17.63 2.58 -7.22
N PRO A 182 -18.10 3.67 -7.85
CA PRO A 182 -19.48 4.13 -7.74
C PRO A 182 -20.49 3.00 -8.03
N GLU A 183 -21.51 2.87 -7.20
CA GLU A 183 -22.56 1.86 -7.38
C GLU A 183 -23.29 2.00 -8.71
N SER A 184 -23.41 3.23 -9.21
CA SER A 184 -24.03 3.56 -10.48
C SER A 184 -23.29 3.00 -11.71
N TYR A 185 -22.03 2.56 -11.56
CA TYR A 185 -21.27 2.02 -12.69
C TYR A 185 -21.77 0.63 -13.04
N THR A 186 -22.19 0.45 -14.28
CA THR A 186 -22.44 -0.87 -14.88
C THR A 186 -21.12 -1.67 -14.98
N SER A 187 -21.20 -2.99 -15.14
CA SER A 187 -20.03 -3.84 -15.33
C SER A 187 -19.15 -3.40 -16.52
N GLY A 188 -19.75 -2.90 -17.60
CA GLY A 188 -19.03 -2.36 -18.75
C GLY A 188 -18.28 -1.06 -18.41
N GLU A 189 -18.87 -0.19 -17.59
CA GLU A 189 -18.23 1.03 -17.14
C GLU A 189 -17.10 0.76 -16.17
N VAL A 190 -17.26 -0.20 -15.25
CA VAL A 190 -16.17 -0.66 -14.38
C VAL A 190 -14.97 -1.11 -15.22
N THR A 191 -15.20 -1.95 -16.23
CA THR A 191 -14.12 -2.40 -17.11
C THR A 191 -13.47 -1.20 -17.83
N ARG A 192 -14.26 -0.31 -18.44
CA ARG A 192 -13.77 0.78 -19.26
C ARG A 192 -13.12 1.90 -18.44
N ARG A 193 -13.74 2.31 -17.32
CA ARG A 193 -13.28 3.48 -16.54
C ARG A 193 -12.29 3.12 -15.45
N VAL A 194 -12.36 1.91 -14.89
CA VAL A 194 -11.53 1.48 -13.76
C VAL A 194 -10.44 0.52 -14.23
N VAL A 195 -10.79 -0.64 -14.82
CA VAL A 195 -9.81 -1.65 -15.19
C VAL A 195 -8.85 -1.14 -16.27
N PHE A 196 -9.35 -0.47 -17.31
CA PHE A 196 -8.47 0.09 -18.35
C PHE A 196 -7.52 1.16 -17.80
N GLN A 197 -7.98 1.99 -16.86
CA GLN A 197 -7.13 2.99 -16.21
C GLN A 197 -6.04 2.31 -15.38
N ILE A 198 -6.37 1.25 -14.64
CA ILE A 198 -5.42 0.43 -13.89
C ILE A 198 -4.35 -0.16 -14.84
N ILE A 199 -4.76 -0.82 -15.91
CA ILE A 199 -3.83 -1.40 -16.89
C ILE A 199 -2.92 -0.33 -17.48
N LYS A 200 -3.50 0.81 -17.90
CA LYS A 200 -2.75 1.92 -18.51
C LYS A 200 -1.64 2.45 -17.59
N GLU A 201 -1.96 2.66 -16.32
CA GLU A 201 -1.01 3.29 -15.40
C GLU A 201 -0.04 2.29 -14.76
N LEU A 202 -0.44 1.02 -14.62
CA LEU A 202 0.40 0.03 -13.94
C LEU A 202 1.27 -0.80 -14.89
N SER A 203 1.02 -0.81 -16.20
CA SER A 203 1.85 -1.55 -17.16
C SER A 203 3.34 -1.21 -17.10
N PRO A 204 3.79 0.03 -16.80
CA PRO A 204 5.21 0.32 -16.62
C PRO A 204 5.86 -0.39 -15.42
N PHE A 205 5.08 -0.74 -14.39
CA PHE A 205 5.56 -1.33 -13.13
C PHE A 205 5.36 -2.84 -13.05
N PHE A 206 4.53 -3.41 -13.94
CA PHE A 206 4.22 -4.83 -13.99
C PHE A 206 4.35 -5.34 -15.43
N GLU A 207 5.50 -5.92 -15.75
CA GLU A 207 5.79 -6.45 -17.09
C GLU A 207 4.74 -7.48 -17.53
N GLY A 208 4.14 -7.26 -18.71
CA GLY A 208 3.11 -8.13 -19.26
C GLY A 208 1.77 -8.07 -18.52
N LEU A 209 1.48 -6.97 -17.81
CA LEU A 209 0.22 -6.79 -17.09
C LEU A 209 -0.98 -6.88 -18.03
N LYS A 210 -1.86 -7.83 -17.73
CA LYS A 210 -3.14 -8.03 -18.42
C LYS A 210 -4.21 -8.46 -17.43
N TYR A 211 -5.46 -8.32 -17.85
CA TYR A 211 -6.59 -8.80 -17.05
C TYR A 211 -7.42 -9.82 -17.83
N GLU A 212 -8.10 -10.67 -17.09
CA GLU A 212 -9.11 -11.60 -17.57
C GLU A 212 -10.37 -11.43 -16.73
N VAL A 213 -11.52 -11.73 -17.34
CA VAL A 213 -12.82 -11.66 -16.67
C VAL A 213 -13.34 -13.07 -16.48
N ILE A 214 -13.62 -13.45 -15.22
CA ILE A 214 -14.38 -14.67 -14.92
C ILE A 214 -15.85 -14.27 -14.91
N LYS A 215 -16.64 -14.94 -15.74
CA LYS A 215 -18.09 -14.75 -15.83
C LYS A 215 -18.81 -15.78 -15.00
N GLY A 216 -19.93 -15.39 -14.40
CA GLY A 216 -20.86 -16.30 -13.75
C GLY A 216 -21.76 -17.03 -14.74
N SER A 217 -22.52 -17.99 -14.25
CA SER A 217 -23.60 -18.64 -14.98
C SER A 217 -24.88 -17.82 -14.80
N GLY A 218 -25.74 -17.76 -15.84
CA GLY A 218 -27.04 -17.10 -15.78
C GLY A 218 -27.28 -16.09 -16.91
N ARG A 219 -28.48 -15.48 -16.90
CA ARG A 219 -28.88 -14.49 -17.90
C ARG A 219 -27.99 -13.26 -17.82
N GLY A 220 -27.40 -12.86 -18.96
CA GLY A 220 -26.49 -11.71 -19.04
C GLY A 220 -25.05 -12.00 -18.61
N THR A 221 -24.72 -13.24 -18.20
CA THR A 221 -23.35 -13.66 -17.80
C THR A 221 -22.60 -12.61 -16.96
N PRO A 222 -23.06 -12.32 -15.72
CA PRO A 222 -22.46 -11.27 -14.90
C PRO A 222 -20.98 -11.54 -14.63
N ILE A 223 -20.21 -10.50 -14.49
CA ILE A 223 -18.79 -10.60 -14.07
C ILE A 223 -18.75 -11.10 -12.63
N LYS A 224 -18.04 -12.21 -12.39
CA LYS A 224 -17.81 -12.80 -11.07
C LYS A 224 -16.50 -12.29 -10.44
N SER A 225 -15.45 -12.23 -11.24
CA SER A 225 -14.14 -11.75 -10.76
C SER A 225 -13.33 -11.12 -11.90
N TYR A 226 -12.39 -10.24 -11.52
CA TYR A 226 -11.27 -9.81 -12.35
C TYR A 226 -9.99 -10.53 -11.91
N VAL A 227 -9.26 -11.09 -12.88
CA VAL A 227 -7.96 -11.74 -12.66
C VAL A 227 -6.91 -10.92 -13.35
N PHE A 228 -5.94 -10.43 -12.58
CA PHE A 228 -4.77 -9.73 -13.10
C PHE A 228 -3.59 -10.70 -13.19
N LYS A 229 -2.88 -10.68 -14.32
CA LYS A 229 -1.71 -11.52 -14.57
C LYS A 229 -0.56 -10.65 -15.05
N PHE A 230 0.63 -10.93 -14.56
CA PHE A 230 1.85 -10.21 -14.91
C PHE A 230 3.07 -11.12 -14.68
N LYS A 231 4.22 -10.73 -15.19
CA LYS A 231 5.46 -11.46 -14.96
C LYS A 231 5.84 -11.42 -13.48
N LYS A 232 6.17 -12.56 -12.90
CA LYS A 232 6.62 -12.66 -11.52
C LYS A 232 7.81 -11.74 -11.28
N GLN A 233 7.74 -10.99 -10.20
CA GLN A 233 8.83 -10.15 -9.73
C GLN A 233 9.54 -10.88 -8.60
N SER A 234 10.80 -11.27 -8.81
CA SER A 234 11.67 -11.90 -7.82
C SER A 234 12.55 -10.84 -7.17
N GLY A 235 12.99 -11.11 -5.97
CA GLY A 235 13.87 -10.25 -5.18
C GLY A 235 13.26 -9.90 -3.83
N LEU A 236 14.11 -9.84 -2.83
CA LEU A 236 13.79 -9.27 -1.51
C LEU A 236 14.11 -7.78 -1.56
N PRO A 237 13.41 -6.95 -0.76
CA PRO A 237 13.81 -5.56 -0.57
C PRO A 237 15.28 -5.47 -0.14
N TYR A 238 16.01 -4.46 -0.59
CA TYR A 238 17.42 -4.25 -0.23
C TYR A 238 17.64 -4.22 1.28
N GLN A 239 16.69 -3.64 2.02
CA GLN A 239 16.74 -3.60 3.48
C GLN A 239 16.63 -4.98 4.15
N THR A 240 16.03 -5.95 3.47
CA THR A 240 15.83 -7.32 3.99
C THR A 240 17.00 -8.24 3.69
N GLU A 241 17.71 -8.01 2.60
CA GLU A 241 18.94 -8.76 2.28
C GLU A 241 20.00 -8.56 3.37
N ASN A 242 20.10 -7.35 3.93
CA ASN A 242 21.06 -7.06 5.00
C ASN A 242 20.67 -7.67 6.36
N VAL A 243 19.35 -7.86 6.63
CA VAL A 243 18.87 -8.48 7.88
C VAL A 243 18.99 -10.00 7.83
N ILE A 244 18.75 -10.61 6.67
CA ILE A 244 18.83 -12.08 6.48
C ILE A 244 20.27 -12.56 6.53
N ASN A 245 21.21 -11.79 5.99
CA ASN A 245 22.65 -12.14 6.00
C ASN A 245 23.27 -12.06 7.40
N THR A 246 22.62 -11.39 8.37
CA THR A 246 23.10 -11.34 9.78
C THR A 246 22.49 -12.40 10.68
N THR A 247 21.47 -13.16 10.23
CA THR A 247 20.83 -14.21 11.00
C THR A 247 20.72 -15.49 10.15
N ALA A 248 21.75 -16.32 10.17
CA ALA A 248 21.69 -17.66 9.60
C ALA A 248 20.59 -18.48 10.29
N SER A 249 19.47 -18.76 9.60
CA SER A 249 18.31 -19.48 10.12
C SER A 249 18.14 -20.84 9.43
N PRO A 250 17.70 -21.88 10.18
CA PRO A 250 17.48 -23.21 9.62
C PRO A 250 16.26 -23.26 8.70
N LYS A 251 16.33 -24.10 7.67
CA LYS A 251 15.30 -24.30 6.63
C LYS A 251 13.93 -24.63 7.23
N PRO A 252 12.83 -24.00 6.78
CA PRO A 252 11.49 -24.29 7.27
C PRO A 252 10.97 -25.65 6.79
N LYS A 253 10.45 -26.44 7.71
CA LYS A 253 9.68 -27.66 7.41
C LYS A 253 8.32 -27.24 6.80
N LYS A 254 7.96 -27.87 5.68
CA LYS A 254 6.63 -27.71 5.05
C LYS A 254 5.53 -28.18 6.00
N THR A 255 4.76 -27.28 6.53
CA THR A 255 3.47 -27.58 7.15
C THR A 255 2.38 -26.82 6.41
N SER A 256 1.47 -27.56 5.81
CA SER A 256 0.25 -27.03 5.20
C SER A 256 -0.65 -26.52 6.34
N LYS A 257 -0.76 -25.21 6.53
CA LYS A 257 -1.81 -24.61 7.36
C LYS A 257 -2.78 -23.84 6.48
N LYS A 258 -4.06 -24.15 6.65
CA LYS A 258 -5.18 -23.40 6.08
C LYS A 258 -5.06 -21.93 6.49
N THR A 259 -5.08 -21.03 5.53
CA THR A 259 -5.15 -19.59 5.76
C THR A 259 -6.49 -19.29 6.43
N ASN A 260 -6.44 -18.88 7.69
CA ASN A 260 -7.59 -18.27 8.34
C ASN A 260 -7.79 -16.87 7.73
N VAL A 261 -8.78 -16.76 6.86
CA VAL A 261 -9.28 -15.45 6.42
C VAL A 261 -9.94 -14.80 7.63
N PRO A 262 -9.59 -13.55 7.99
CA PRO A 262 -10.21 -12.88 9.12
C PRO A 262 -11.73 -12.79 8.94
N LYS A 263 -12.51 -13.10 9.99
CA LYS A 263 -13.98 -13.15 9.96
C LYS A 263 -14.67 -11.84 9.52
N TRP A 264 -13.99 -10.68 9.55
CA TRP A 264 -14.54 -9.40 9.09
C TRP A 264 -14.75 -9.29 7.57
N SER A 265 -14.20 -10.21 6.77
CA SER A 265 -14.49 -10.33 5.33
C SER A 265 -15.79 -11.06 5.04
N ASN A 266 -16.52 -11.52 6.07
CA ASN A 266 -17.80 -12.22 5.90
C ASN A 266 -18.96 -11.22 5.96
N PRO A 267 -19.84 -11.15 4.93
CA PRO A 267 -20.99 -10.23 4.88
C PRO A 267 -22.03 -10.41 6.01
N GLU A 268 -21.96 -11.49 6.78
CA GLU A 268 -22.91 -11.78 7.88
C GLU A 268 -22.69 -10.97 9.15
N TYR A 269 -21.63 -10.15 9.21
CA TYR A 269 -21.34 -9.26 10.35
C TYR A 269 -21.49 -7.78 9.93
N LYS A 270 -22.75 -7.38 9.62
CA LYS A 270 -23.14 -5.96 9.58
C LYS A 270 -23.67 -5.54 10.93
#